data_18da617dc7c0d206c05dc63d59c4d0ed
#
_entry.id   18da617dc7c0d206c05dc63d59c4d0ed
#
_cell.length_a   1.000
_cell.length_b   1.000
_cell.length_c   1.000
_cell.angle_alpha   90.00
_cell.angle_beta   90.00
_cell.angle_gamma   90.00
#
_symmetry.space_group_name_H-M   'P 1'
#
loop_
_entity.id
_entity.type
_entity.pdbx_description
1 polymer ?
#
loop_
_entity_poly.entity_id
_entity_poly.type
_entity_poly.pdbx_seq_one_letter_code
_entity_poly.pdbx_strand_id
1 'polypeptide(L)'
;MAKKFKNTYIDIELETGETVKATLSYIHLLHLKNNDKEAYDRYNKIMTKGPQDELDSVYIIYVAYLCALVAEGSFDEAMTEEEFLSVMSPDREYAGELFTQLINPKKATASAVRS
;
A
#
# COMPACT_ATOMS: atom_id res chain seq x y z
N MET A 1 12.78 -27.76 -6.76
CA MET A 1 12.44 -26.95 -5.62
C MET A 1 11.57 -25.78 -6.05
N ALA A 2 10.54 -25.62 -5.33
CA ALA A 2 9.64 -24.55 -5.68
C ALA A 2 10.31 -23.21 -5.43
N LYS A 3 10.14 -22.33 -6.36
CA LYS A 3 10.65 -21.00 -6.19
C LYS A 3 9.81 -20.30 -5.14
N LYS A 4 10.48 -19.66 -4.24
CA LYS A 4 9.78 -18.90 -3.24
C LYS A 4 9.32 -17.58 -3.82
N PHE A 5 8.07 -17.30 -3.64
CA PHE A 5 7.53 -16.01 -4.02
C PHE A 5 7.48 -15.16 -2.78
N LYS A 6 8.31 -14.14 -2.77
CA LYS A 6 8.28 -13.20 -1.66
C LYS A 6 7.14 -12.25 -1.86
N ASN A 7 6.25 -12.24 -0.89
CA ASN A 7 5.27 -11.18 -0.85
C ASN A 7 5.98 -9.97 -0.30
N THR A 8 5.98 -8.92 -1.07
CA THR A 8 6.66 -7.70 -0.64
C THR A 8 5.73 -6.91 0.26
N TYR A 9 5.96 -7.04 1.56
CA TYR A 9 5.21 -6.27 2.55
C TYR A 9 6.11 -5.18 3.08
N ILE A 10 5.52 -4.03 3.33
CA ILE A 10 6.21 -2.96 4.03
C ILE A 10 5.41 -2.64 5.28
N ASP A 11 6.07 -2.02 6.24
CA ASP A 11 5.44 -1.59 7.48
C ASP A 11 5.15 -0.10 7.39
N ILE A 12 3.97 0.29 7.83
CA ILE A 12 3.58 1.69 7.90
C ILE A 12 3.38 2.03 9.36
N GLU A 13 4.16 2.99 9.86
CA GLU A 13 3.99 3.47 11.22
C GLU A 13 2.96 4.57 11.25
N LEU A 14 1.96 4.40 12.08
CA LEU A 14 0.87 5.36 12.20
C LEU A 14 1.13 6.30 13.37
N GLU A 15 0.45 7.44 13.36
CA GLU A 15 0.59 8.44 14.43
C GLU A 15 0.17 7.89 15.78
N THR A 16 -0.66 6.85 15.78
CA THR A 16 -1.09 6.21 17.02
C THR A 16 0.01 5.37 17.68
N GLY A 17 1.11 5.14 16.97
CA GLY A 17 2.15 4.24 17.42
C GLY A 17 1.98 2.82 16.92
N GLU A 18 0.86 2.52 16.28
CA GLU A 18 0.64 1.21 15.70
C GLU A 18 1.37 1.10 14.37
N THR A 19 1.69 -0.14 14.03
CA THR A 19 2.29 -0.44 12.73
C THR A 19 1.33 -1.34 11.96
N VAL A 20 1.08 -1.00 10.71
CA VAL A 20 0.24 -1.83 9.85
C VAL A 20 1.06 -2.26 8.64
N LYS A 21 0.61 -3.33 8.00
CA LYS A 21 1.29 -3.87 6.82
C LYS A 21 0.66 -3.33 5.55
N ALA A 22 1.43 -3.31 4.49
CA ALA A 22 0.94 -2.89 3.18
C ALA A 22 1.66 -3.69 2.10
N THR A 23 0.97 -3.98 1.01
CA THR A 23 1.55 -4.68 -0.12
C THR A 23 0.74 -4.36 -1.37
N LEU A 24 1.41 -4.34 -2.52
CA LEU A 24 0.73 -4.19 -3.80
C LEU A 24 1.02 -5.37 -4.72
N SER A 25 1.26 -6.56 -4.16
CA SER A 25 1.46 -7.74 -5.00
C SER A 25 0.20 -8.03 -5.80
N TYR A 26 0.37 -8.55 -7.00
CA TYR A 26 -0.75 -8.74 -7.92
C TYR A 26 -1.83 -9.66 -7.39
N ILE A 27 -1.46 -10.71 -6.67
CA ILE A 27 -2.47 -11.63 -6.16
C ILE A 27 -3.37 -10.93 -5.13
N HIS A 28 -2.78 -10.04 -4.33
CA HIS A 28 -3.57 -9.34 -3.32
C HIS A 28 -4.41 -8.24 -3.95
N LEU A 29 -3.91 -7.64 -5.03
CA LEU A 29 -4.72 -6.67 -5.78
C LEU A 29 -5.93 -7.35 -6.42
N LEU A 30 -5.74 -8.56 -6.92
CA LEU A 30 -6.87 -9.32 -7.46
C LEU A 30 -7.92 -9.59 -6.40
N HIS A 31 -7.47 -9.99 -5.23
CA HIS A 31 -8.39 -10.26 -4.13
C HIS A 31 -9.10 -8.98 -3.68
N LEU A 32 -8.37 -7.85 -3.68
CA LEU A 32 -8.99 -6.57 -3.35
C LEU A 32 -10.07 -6.23 -4.36
N LYS A 33 -9.78 -6.44 -5.64
CA LYS A 33 -10.75 -6.16 -6.69
C LYS A 33 -12.05 -6.94 -6.46
N ASN A 34 -11.93 -8.16 -5.96
CA ASN A 34 -13.10 -9.00 -5.69
C ASN A 34 -13.83 -8.58 -4.42
N ASN A 35 -13.15 -7.94 -3.48
CA ASN A 35 -13.75 -7.53 -2.22
C ASN A 35 -14.21 -6.08 -2.21
N ASP A 36 -13.55 -5.23 -2.97
CA ASP A 36 -13.85 -3.79 -3.01
C ASP A 36 -13.45 -3.25 -4.37
N LYS A 37 -14.34 -3.46 -5.33
CA LYS A 37 -14.07 -3.07 -6.70
C LYS A 37 -13.88 -1.57 -6.83
N GLU A 38 -14.60 -0.79 -6.04
CA GLU A 38 -14.50 0.66 -6.12
C GLU A 38 -13.10 1.14 -5.75
N ALA A 39 -12.54 0.58 -4.68
CA ALA A 39 -11.18 0.94 -4.28
C ALA A 39 -10.19 0.51 -5.35
N TYR A 40 -10.37 -0.68 -5.89
CA TYR A 40 -9.48 -1.15 -6.95
C TYR A 40 -9.56 -0.27 -8.20
N ASP A 41 -10.77 0.12 -8.59
CA ASP A 41 -10.94 0.93 -9.79
C ASP A 41 -10.26 2.29 -9.64
N ARG A 42 -10.38 2.90 -8.47
CA ARG A 42 -9.72 4.17 -8.22
C ARG A 42 -8.20 4.01 -8.22
N TYR A 43 -7.71 2.95 -7.60
CA TYR A 43 -6.29 2.63 -7.63
C TYR A 43 -5.80 2.50 -9.07
N ASN A 44 -6.52 1.73 -9.87
CA ASN A 44 -6.13 1.47 -11.24
C ASN A 44 -6.12 2.76 -12.07
N LYS A 45 -7.08 3.64 -11.84
CA LYS A 45 -7.13 4.91 -12.53
C LYS A 45 -5.91 5.76 -12.20
N ILE A 46 -5.54 5.80 -10.92
CA ILE A 46 -4.36 6.57 -10.51
C ILE A 46 -3.10 5.99 -11.14
N MET A 47 -2.97 4.67 -11.14
CA MET A 47 -1.78 4.04 -11.70
C MET A 47 -1.70 4.21 -13.22
N THR A 48 -2.85 4.26 -13.88
CA THR A 48 -2.88 4.42 -15.34
C THR A 48 -2.59 5.85 -15.76
N LYS A 49 -3.14 6.81 -15.04
CA LYS A 49 -3.02 8.24 -15.42
C LYS A 49 -1.95 8.97 -14.64
N GLY A 50 -1.44 8.35 -13.58
CA GLY A 50 -0.50 9.00 -12.68
C GLY A 50 -1.24 9.78 -11.61
N PRO A 51 -0.60 9.96 -10.44
CA PRO A 51 -1.21 10.76 -9.38
C PRO A 51 -1.40 12.19 -9.84
N GLN A 52 -2.59 12.73 -9.59
CA GLN A 52 -2.90 14.10 -9.97
C GLN A 52 -2.58 15.07 -8.85
N ASP A 53 -2.51 14.57 -7.62
CA ASP A 53 -2.13 15.37 -6.47
C ASP A 53 -1.60 14.44 -5.40
N GLU A 54 -1.22 15.03 -4.29
CA GLU A 54 -0.61 14.31 -3.18
C GLU A 54 -1.56 13.26 -2.59
N LEU A 55 -2.85 13.58 -2.56
CA LEU A 55 -3.82 12.65 -2.00
C LEU A 55 -3.92 11.36 -2.83
N ASP A 56 -3.74 11.47 -4.14
CA ASP A 56 -3.72 10.28 -4.98
C ASP A 56 -2.57 9.34 -4.58
N SER A 57 -1.40 9.92 -4.32
CA SER A 57 -0.26 9.10 -3.90
C SER A 57 -0.53 8.42 -2.57
N VAL A 58 -1.13 9.14 -1.64
CA VAL A 58 -1.46 8.56 -0.33
C VAL A 58 -2.55 7.51 -0.49
N TYR A 59 -3.47 7.70 -1.44
CA TYR A 59 -4.49 6.69 -1.68
C TYR A 59 -3.88 5.35 -2.11
N ILE A 60 -2.80 5.40 -2.88
CA ILE A 60 -2.10 4.16 -3.26
C ILE A 60 -1.59 3.44 -2.00
N ILE A 61 -1.09 4.20 -1.04
CA ILE A 61 -0.63 3.61 0.22
C ILE A 61 -1.81 2.98 0.97
N TYR A 62 -2.95 3.66 0.98
CA TYR A 62 -4.16 3.12 1.61
C TYR A 62 -4.59 1.81 0.94
N VAL A 63 -4.56 1.76 -0.39
CA VAL A 63 -4.93 0.54 -1.12
C VAL A 63 -3.97 -0.60 -0.75
N ALA A 64 -2.69 -0.29 -0.60
CA ALA A 64 -1.72 -1.31 -0.21
C ALA A 64 -2.02 -1.87 1.18
N TYR A 65 -2.47 -1.00 2.09
CA TYR A 65 -2.91 -1.41 3.41
C TYR A 65 -4.13 -2.34 3.30
N LEU A 66 -5.10 -1.99 2.45
CA LEU A 66 -6.26 -2.86 2.25
C LEU A 66 -5.85 -4.23 1.70
N CYS A 67 -4.91 -4.24 0.76
CA CYS A 67 -4.42 -5.50 0.19
C CYS A 67 -3.82 -6.40 1.26
N ALA A 68 -3.06 -5.83 2.19
CA ALA A 68 -2.47 -6.62 3.26
C ALA A 68 -3.55 -7.23 4.15
N LEU A 69 -4.61 -6.47 4.42
CA LEU A 69 -5.70 -6.99 5.23
C LEU A 69 -6.47 -8.10 4.51
N VAL A 70 -6.69 -7.94 3.21
CA VAL A 70 -7.32 -9.00 2.43
C VAL A 70 -6.48 -10.27 2.51
N ALA A 71 -5.16 -10.12 2.40
CA ALA A 71 -4.25 -11.27 2.47
C ALA A 71 -4.35 -12.00 3.80
N GLU A 72 -4.61 -11.25 4.86
CA GLU A 72 -4.71 -11.82 6.20
C GLU A 72 -6.10 -12.30 6.56
N GLY A 73 -7.07 -12.08 5.69
CA GLY A 73 -8.46 -12.43 5.99
C GLY A 73 -9.13 -11.48 6.94
N SER A 74 -8.60 -10.27 7.09
CA SER A 74 -9.10 -9.28 8.06
C SER A 74 -9.63 -8.03 7.38
N PHE A 75 -10.07 -8.16 6.14
CA PHE A 75 -10.52 -7.00 5.38
C PHE A 75 -11.68 -6.25 6.05
N ASP A 76 -12.53 -6.99 6.75
CA ASP A 76 -13.67 -6.37 7.43
C ASP A 76 -13.25 -5.51 8.62
N GLU A 77 -11.98 -5.60 9.03
CA GLU A 77 -11.46 -4.76 10.11
C GLU A 77 -10.74 -3.52 9.59
N ALA A 78 -10.78 -3.30 8.27
CA ALA A 78 -10.03 -2.21 7.67
C ALA A 78 -10.58 -0.85 8.09
N MET A 79 -9.66 0.08 8.30
CA MET A 79 -10.05 1.48 8.47
C MET A 79 -10.63 1.99 7.17
N THR A 80 -11.56 2.93 7.25
CA THR A 80 -12.00 3.65 6.05
C THR A 80 -10.86 4.54 5.58
N GLU A 81 -10.99 5.06 4.36
CA GLU A 81 -9.99 5.99 3.85
C GLU A 81 -9.80 7.17 4.78
N GLU A 82 -10.90 7.74 5.24
CA GLU A 82 -10.84 8.91 6.12
C GLU A 82 -10.14 8.58 7.43
N GLU A 83 -10.46 7.42 7.99
CA GLU A 83 -9.80 6.99 9.23
C GLU A 83 -8.32 6.80 9.03
N PHE A 84 -7.95 6.15 7.93
CA PHE A 84 -6.54 5.89 7.65
C PHE A 84 -5.79 7.20 7.47
N LEU A 85 -6.35 8.14 6.72
CA LEU A 85 -5.71 9.43 6.50
C LEU A 85 -5.54 10.20 7.80
N SER A 86 -6.46 10.02 8.74
CA SER A 86 -6.39 10.76 9.99
C SER A 86 -5.28 10.27 10.92
N VAL A 87 -4.81 9.02 10.73
CA VAL A 87 -3.72 8.48 11.54
C VAL A 87 -2.42 8.32 10.78
N MET A 88 -2.43 8.62 9.50
CA MET A 88 -1.22 8.59 8.69
C MET A 88 -0.33 9.76 9.08
N SER A 89 0.98 9.52 9.13
CA SER A 89 1.93 10.58 9.44
C SER A 89 1.82 11.72 8.43
N PRO A 90 1.82 12.97 8.87
CA PRO A 90 1.78 14.10 7.92
C PRO A 90 3.14 14.39 7.27
N ASP A 91 4.16 13.63 7.60
CA ASP A 91 5.48 13.79 7.02
C ASP A 91 5.46 13.35 5.56
N ARG A 92 5.55 14.31 4.66
CA ARG A 92 5.45 14.03 3.23
C ARG A 92 6.63 13.25 2.71
N GLU A 93 7.78 13.40 3.32
CA GLU A 93 8.95 12.62 2.94
C GLU A 93 8.71 11.15 3.24
N TYR A 94 8.15 10.87 4.41
CA TYR A 94 7.84 9.50 4.78
C TYR A 94 6.80 8.90 3.84
N ALA A 95 5.76 9.65 3.50
CA ALA A 95 4.75 9.16 2.56
C ALA A 95 5.37 8.88 1.20
N GLY A 96 6.29 9.74 0.77
CA GLY A 96 6.97 9.53 -0.51
C GLY A 96 7.83 8.28 -0.51
N GLU A 97 8.49 8.00 0.61
CA GLU A 97 9.30 6.79 0.74
C GLU A 97 8.42 5.55 0.67
N LEU A 98 7.28 5.56 1.36
CA LEU A 98 6.36 4.44 1.32
C LEU A 98 5.85 4.20 -0.09
N PHE A 99 5.45 5.28 -0.76
CA PHE A 99 4.96 5.18 -2.12
C PHE A 99 6.01 4.56 -3.04
N THR A 100 7.25 5.03 -2.93
CA THR A 100 8.33 4.51 -3.76
C THR A 100 8.58 3.03 -3.48
N GLN A 101 8.58 2.64 -2.20
CA GLN A 101 8.78 1.24 -1.86
C GLN A 101 7.69 0.35 -2.42
N LEU A 102 6.47 0.86 -2.46
CA LEU A 102 5.34 0.08 -2.95
C LEU A 102 5.35 -0.08 -4.46
N ILE A 103 5.61 0.98 -5.20
CA ILE A 103 5.54 0.90 -6.65
C ILE A 103 6.85 0.47 -7.29
N ASN A 104 7.95 0.54 -6.55
CA ASN A 104 9.28 0.16 -7.05
C ASN A 104 10.05 -0.62 -6.01
N PRO A 105 9.52 -1.76 -5.56
CA PRO A 105 10.17 -2.50 -4.47
C PRO A 105 11.58 -2.95 -4.81
N LYS A 106 11.81 -3.29 -6.07
CA LYS A 106 13.13 -3.75 -6.49
C LYS A 106 14.16 -2.63 -6.40
N LYS A 107 13.77 -1.43 -6.84
CA LYS A 107 14.65 -0.28 -6.77
C LYS A 107 14.92 0.11 -5.32
N ALA A 108 13.89 0.09 -4.48
CA ALA A 108 14.05 0.42 -3.08
C ALA A 108 14.99 -0.56 -2.40
N THR A 109 14.86 -1.84 -2.71
CA THR A 109 15.73 -2.87 -2.15
C THR A 109 17.17 -2.66 -2.59
N ALA A 110 17.38 -2.36 -3.86
CA ALA A 110 18.70 -2.12 -4.39
C ALA A 110 19.35 -0.91 -3.72
N SER A 111 18.57 0.14 -3.50
CA SER A 111 19.08 1.31 -2.82
C SER A 111 19.47 1.00 -1.38
N ALA A 112 18.63 0.23 -0.69
CA ALA A 112 18.93 -0.15 0.69
C ALA A 112 20.20 -0.97 0.77
N VAL A 113 20.39 -1.87 -0.18
CA VAL A 113 21.56 -2.73 -0.18
C VAL A 113 22.83 -1.93 -0.38
N ARG A 114 22.75 -0.87 -1.15
CA ARG A 114 23.92 -0.06 -1.44
C ARG A 114 24.29 0.92 -0.34
N SER A 115 23.39 1.17 0.54
CA SER A 115 23.62 2.15 1.62
C SER A 115 24.61 1.68 2.68
#